data_687f631be30d2f2b62b4e80ca406f094
#
_entry.id   687f631be30d2f2b62b4e80ca406f094
#
_cell.length_a   1.000
_cell.length_b   1.000
_cell.length_c   1.000
_cell.angle_alpha   90.00
_cell.angle_beta   90.00
_cell.angle_gamma   90.00
#
_symmetry.space_group_name_H-M   'P 1'
#
loop_
_entity.id
_entity.type
_entity.pdbx_description
1 polymer ?
#
loop_
_entity_poly.entity_id
_entity_poly.type
_entity_poly.pdbx_seq_one_letter_code
_entity_poly.pdbx_strand_id
1 'polypeptide(L)'
;MDGTSNNCIMANVTEFENASDIKRLKFIVDALKESIPADGIVLDVGCGNGIISRGLGAQGFNVYGIDVSDKAIAKARQMNTYPNVRFDVINAEQLVADGKTYDGVVCSEVLEHLTDPSALLKVLYQSLKPEGRLIVTVPNGRGPRELFITKPTIALQKRNNWLWRAFKGLKSAMGYKGTTVQSDADDLTHLHFFTRKMLKKLAGESKFRIVRFGKTNFVENVFPFSLFAKRIKVLQKWDCQLAELLPIGFTGGFVSVWEKNKQ
;
A
#
# COMPACT_ATOMS: atom_id res chain seq x y z
N MET A 1 -29.31 3.72 -7.66
CA MET A 1 -27.87 3.84 -7.95
C MET A 1 -27.16 4.02 -6.62
N ASP A 2 -26.65 3.13 -6.15
CA ASP A 2 -26.78 2.26 -4.95
C ASP A 2 -25.93 2.75 -3.79
N GLY A 3 -26.61 3.37 -2.80
CA GLY A 3 -26.02 3.71 -1.49
C GLY A 3 -25.69 2.48 -0.60
N THR A 4 -26.11 1.28 -1.02
CA THR A 4 -25.93 0.04 -0.24
C THR A 4 -24.53 -0.57 -0.35
N SER A 5 -23.87 -0.43 -1.50
CA SER A 5 -22.51 -0.96 -1.72
C SER A 5 -21.44 -0.23 -0.89
N ASN A 6 -21.62 1.08 -0.66
CA ASN A 6 -20.69 1.87 0.15
C ASN A 6 -20.75 1.53 1.65
N ASN A 7 -21.91 1.12 2.18
CA ASN A 7 -22.05 0.79 3.60
C ASN A 7 -21.44 -0.57 3.95
N CYS A 8 -21.42 -1.54 3.03
CA CYS A 8 -20.87 -2.87 3.31
C CYS A 8 -19.33 -2.88 3.41
N ILE A 9 -18.64 -2.06 2.59
CA ILE A 9 -17.19 -1.89 2.69
C ILE A 9 -16.82 -1.18 4.00
N MET A 10 -17.66 -0.26 4.47
CA MET A 10 -17.39 0.53 5.68
C MET A 10 -17.67 -0.23 6.98
N ALA A 11 -18.55 -1.22 6.98
CA ALA A 11 -18.92 -1.97 8.19
C ALA A 11 -17.80 -2.90 8.71
N ASN A 12 -16.90 -3.37 7.82
CA ASN A 12 -15.82 -4.31 8.15
C ASN A 12 -14.42 -3.67 8.21
N VAL A 13 -14.32 -2.34 8.10
CA VAL A 13 -13.04 -1.60 8.04
C VAL A 13 -12.71 -0.91 9.37
N THR A 14 -13.15 -1.49 10.49
CA THR A 14 -12.88 -0.95 11.84
C THR A 14 -11.40 -0.98 12.21
N GLU A 15 -10.58 -1.74 11.48
CA GLU A 15 -9.15 -1.87 11.74
C GLU A 15 -8.29 -0.72 11.18
N PHE A 16 -8.81 0.06 10.21
CA PHE A 16 -8.09 1.21 9.66
C PHE A 16 -8.35 2.47 10.47
N GLU A 17 -7.27 3.07 10.95
CA GLU A 17 -7.32 4.34 11.69
C GLU A 17 -7.39 5.56 10.76
N ASN A 18 -6.82 5.46 9.55
CA ASN A 18 -6.65 6.59 8.64
C ASN A 18 -7.60 6.50 7.44
N ALA A 19 -8.17 7.64 7.04
CA ALA A 19 -9.04 7.72 5.86
C ALA A 19 -8.29 7.40 4.55
N SER A 20 -7.00 7.72 4.47
CA SER A 20 -6.14 7.37 3.33
C SER A 20 -6.03 5.86 3.11
N ASP A 21 -5.93 5.08 4.19
CA ASP A 21 -5.83 3.62 4.10
C ASP A 21 -7.17 2.99 3.69
N ILE A 22 -8.28 3.52 4.23
CA ILE A 22 -9.64 3.14 3.80
C ILE A 22 -9.83 3.43 2.31
N LYS A 23 -9.43 4.61 1.85
CA LYS A 23 -9.52 5.02 0.44
C LYS A 23 -8.66 4.13 -0.45
N ARG A 24 -7.46 3.74 0.00
CA ARG A 24 -6.57 2.80 -0.68
C ARG A 24 -7.24 1.44 -0.83
N LEU A 25 -7.73 0.86 0.27
CA LEU A 25 -8.44 -0.42 0.23
C LEU A 25 -9.66 -0.36 -0.71
N LYS A 26 -10.46 0.71 -0.61
CA LYS A 26 -11.61 0.90 -1.51
C LYS A 26 -11.19 0.88 -2.97
N PHE A 27 -10.14 1.61 -3.34
CA PHE A 27 -9.63 1.61 -4.71
C PHE A 27 -9.19 0.21 -5.17
N ILE A 28 -8.47 -0.54 -4.31
CA ILE A 28 -8.02 -1.90 -4.59
C ILE A 28 -9.24 -2.81 -4.84
N VAL A 29 -10.21 -2.77 -3.95
CA VAL A 29 -11.46 -3.56 -4.05
C VAL A 29 -12.22 -3.23 -5.33
N ASP A 30 -12.47 -1.94 -5.60
CA ASP A 30 -13.20 -1.50 -6.78
C ASP A 30 -12.47 -1.96 -8.07
N ALA A 31 -11.15 -1.78 -8.12
CA ALA A 31 -10.32 -2.19 -9.26
C ALA A 31 -10.36 -3.70 -9.52
N LEU A 32 -10.35 -4.52 -8.47
CA LEU A 32 -10.45 -5.97 -8.60
C LEU A 32 -11.85 -6.39 -9.01
N LYS A 33 -12.90 -5.84 -8.39
CA LYS A 33 -14.32 -6.15 -8.75
C LYS A 33 -14.66 -5.83 -10.20
N GLU A 34 -14.06 -4.79 -10.76
CA GLU A 34 -14.27 -4.40 -12.16
C GLU A 34 -13.53 -5.32 -13.15
N SER A 35 -12.52 -6.07 -12.68
CA SER A 35 -11.53 -6.67 -13.57
C SER A 35 -11.38 -8.18 -13.47
N ILE A 36 -11.79 -8.78 -12.34
CA ILE A 36 -11.65 -10.21 -12.09
C ILE A 36 -12.97 -10.82 -11.59
N PRO A 37 -13.16 -12.15 -11.67
CA PRO A 37 -14.33 -12.83 -11.13
C PRO A 37 -14.55 -12.54 -9.64
N ALA A 38 -15.80 -12.61 -9.18
CA ALA A 38 -16.16 -12.31 -7.79
C ALA A 38 -15.52 -13.28 -6.78
N ASP A 39 -15.27 -14.53 -7.18
CA ASP A 39 -14.58 -15.57 -6.44
C ASP A 39 -13.10 -15.72 -6.86
N GLY A 40 -12.59 -14.73 -7.58
CA GLY A 40 -11.23 -14.72 -8.12
C GLY A 40 -10.17 -14.91 -7.04
N ILE A 41 -9.07 -15.53 -7.42
CA ILE A 41 -7.93 -15.78 -6.53
C ILE A 41 -6.99 -14.58 -6.57
N VAL A 42 -6.82 -13.93 -5.42
CA VAL A 42 -5.97 -12.75 -5.25
C VAL A 42 -4.74 -13.08 -4.41
N LEU A 43 -3.56 -12.72 -4.93
CA LEU A 43 -2.31 -12.75 -4.18
C LEU A 43 -2.05 -11.36 -3.57
N ASP A 44 -1.79 -11.29 -2.27
CA ASP A 44 -1.38 -10.06 -1.56
C ASP A 44 0.09 -10.21 -1.13
N VAL A 45 1.00 -9.53 -1.83
CA VAL A 45 2.46 -9.62 -1.64
C VAL A 45 2.94 -8.55 -0.69
N GLY A 46 3.69 -8.96 0.35
CA GLY A 46 4.05 -8.07 1.44
C GLY A 46 2.82 -7.70 2.27
N CYS A 47 1.98 -8.69 2.58
CA CYS A 47 0.67 -8.48 3.21
C CYS A 47 0.76 -7.94 4.65
N GLY A 48 1.94 -7.96 5.28
CA GLY A 48 2.16 -7.53 6.65
C GLY A 48 1.24 -8.27 7.62
N ASN A 49 0.49 -7.54 8.44
CA ASN A 49 -0.50 -8.10 9.38
C ASN A 49 -1.82 -8.55 8.71
N GLY A 50 -1.90 -8.55 7.38
CA GLY A 50 -3.01 -9.07 6.59
C GLY A 50 -4.26 -8.19 6.52
N ILE A 51 -4.18 -6.91 6.86
CA ILE A 51 -5.35 -6.03 6.91
C ILE A 51 -5.99 -5.84 5.52
N ILE A 52 -5.21 -5.70 4.43
CA ILE A 52 -5.71 -5.64 3.06
C ILE A 52 -6.29 -7.00 2.65
N SER A 53 -5.57 -8.08 2.93
CA SER A 53 -6.02 -9.45 2.63
C SER A 53 -7.38 -9.75 3.27
N ARG A 54 -7.57 -9.42 4.57
CA ARG A 54 -8.86 -9.58 5.25
C ARG A 54 -9.94 -8.69 4.65
N GLY A 55 -9.61 -7.46 4.29
CA GLY A 55 -10.53 -6.56 3.61
C GLY A 55 -11.02 -7.10 2.27
N LEU A 56 -10.14 -7.75 1.50
CA LEU A 56 -10.48 -8.44 0.24
C LEU A 56 -11.30 -9.70 0.49
N GLY A 57 -10.93 -10.51 1.49
CA GLY A 57 -11.68 -11.69 1.90
C GLY A 57 -13.12 -11.37 2.30
N ALA A 58 -13.34 -10.27 3.01
CA ALA A 58 -14.65 -9.73 3.36
C ALA A 58 -15.51 -9.36 2.13
N GLN A 59 -14.89 -9.15 0.97
CA GLN A 59 -15.55 -8.86 -0.29
C GLN A 59 -15.80 -10.11 -1.15
N GLY A 60 -15.45 -11.30 -0.65
CA GLY A 60 -15.71 -12.59 -1.29
C GLY A 60 -14.52 -13.14 -2.09
N PHE A 61 -13.42 -12.41 -2.26
CA PHE A 61 -12.24 -12.92 -2.95
C PHE A 61 -11.56 -14.05 -2.16
N ASN A 62 -11.01 -15.04 -2.86
CA ASN A 62 -10.10 -16.00 -2.27
C ASN A 62 -8.69 -15.39 -2.20
N VAL A 63 -8.19 -15.14 -0.99
CA VAL A 63 -6.96 -14.36 -0.81
C VAL A 63 -5.83 -15.21 -0.27
N TYR A 64 -4.67 -15.06 -0.89
CA TYR A 64 -3.42 -15.62 -0.43
C TYR A 64 -2.45 -14.50 -0.09
N GLY A 65 -2.27 -14.22 1.20
CA GLY A 65 -1.33 -13.23 1.71
C GLY A 65 0.03 -13.85 1.99
N ILE A 66 1.09 -13.22 1.50
CA ILE A 66 2.47 -13.63 1.76
C ILE A 66 3.30 -12.47 2.26
N ASP A 67 4.21 -12.77 3.19
CA ASP A 67 5.20 -11.83 3.70
C ASP A 67 6.46 -12.61 4.10
N VAL A 68 7.62 -11.95 4.13
CA VAL A 68 8.87 -12.54 4.59
C VAL A 68 9.00 -12.53 6.11
N SER A 69 8.16 -11.77 6.81
CA SER A 69 8.19 -11.61 8.26
C SER A 69 7.31 -12.63 8.97
N ASP A 70 7.94 -13.58 9.68
CA ASP A 70 7.24 -14.54 10.55
C ASP A 70 6.32 -13.84 11.55
N LYS A 71 6.78 -12.74 12.15
CA LYS A 71 6.02 -11.98 13.15
C LYS A 71 4.76 -11.37 12.53
N ALA A 72 4.87 -10.80 11.31
CA ALA A 72 3.75 -10.22 10.60
C ALA A 72 2.71 -11.28 10.24
N ILE A 73 3.15 -12.42 9.70
CA ILE A 73 2.27 -13.54 9.35
C ILE A 73 1.61 -14.18 10.58
N ALA A 74 2.33 -14.33 11.69
CA ALA A 74 1.73 -14.82 12.94
C ALA A 74 0.57 -13.93 13.39
N LYS A 75 0.76 -12.59 13.33
CA LYS A 75 -0.28 -11.62 13.65
C LYS A 75 -1.43 -11.67 12.63
N ALA A 76 -1.13 -11.77 11.33
CA ALA A 76 -2.14 -11.89 10.28
C ALA A 76 -3.03 -13.11 10.49
N ARG A 77 -2.44 -14.27 10.82
CA ARG A 77 -3.18 -15.51 11.13
C ARG A 77 -4.03 -15.37 12.40
N GLN A 78 -3.49 -14.74 13.45
CA GLN A 78 -4.21 -14.52 14.71
C GLN A 78 -5.44 -13.63 14.51
N MET A 79 -5.34 -12.60 13.66
CA MET A 79 -6.42 -11.65 13.41
C MET A 79 -7.42 -12.12 12.33
N ASN A 80 -7.11 -13.21 11.63
CA ASN A 80 -7.94 -13.68 10.51
C ASN A 80 -9.16 -14.45 10.98
N THR A 81 -10.33 -13.99 10.57
CA THR A 81 -11.64 -14.66 10.80
C THR A 81 -12.29 -15.13 9.50
N TYR A 82 -11.65 -14.91 8.35
CA TYR A 82 -12.21 -15.22 7.03
C TYR A 82 -11.65 -16.56 6.52
N PRO A 83 -12.51 -17.58 6.24
CA PRO A 83 -12.06 -18.90 5.79
C PRO A 83 -11.46 -18.89 4.37
N ASN A 84 -11.79 -17.88 3.57
CA ASN A 84 -11.30 -17.63 2.22
C ASN A 84 -9.99 -16.84 2.18
N VAL A 85 -9.36 -16.56 3.34
CA VAL A 85 -8.07 -15.87 3.45
C VAL A 85 -7.07 -16.76 4.16
N ARG A 86 -5.89 -16.94 3.56
CA ARG A 86 -4.79 -17.68 4.16
C ARG A 86 -3.50 -16.89 4.06
N PHE A 87 -2.55 -17.19 4.96
CA PHE A 87 -1.28 -16.47 5.07
C PHE A 87 -0.11 -17.44 5.21
N ASP A 88 0.98 -17.17 4.49
CA ASP A 88 2.21 -17.93 4.62
C ASP A 88 3.46 -17.04 4.60
N VAL A 89 4.49 -17.50 5.32
CA VAL A 89 5.83 -16.88 5.32
C VAL A 89 6.55 -17.37 4.08
N ILE A 90 6.55 -16.55 3.04
CA ILE A 90 7.14 -16.89 1.74
C ILE A 90 7.80 -15.66 1.15
N ASN A 91 9.02 -15.81 0.63
CA ASN A 91 9.59 -14.84 -0.29
C ASN A 91 8.87 -14.97 -1.64
N ALA A 92 8.47 -13.83 -2.23
CA ALA A 92 7.75 -13.82 -3.52
C ALA A 92 8.50 -14.55 -4.65
N GLU A 93 9.83 -14.62 -4.60
CA GLU A 93 10.64 -15.38 -5.57
C GLU A 93 10.31 -16.88 -5.60
N GLN A 94 9.82 -17.44 -4.48
CA GLN A 94 9.44 -18.85 -4.38
C GLN A 94 8.12 -19.17 -5.09
N LEU A 95 7.28 -18.15 -5.37
CA LEU A 95 5.99 -18.32 -6.05
C LEU A 95 6.13 -18.89 -7.47
N VAL A 96 7.23 -18.56 -8.16
CA VAL A 96 7.48 -19.04 -9.53
C VAL A 96 7.69 -20.56 -9.58
N ALA A 97 8.29 -21.12 -8.54
CA ALA A 97 8.55 -22.54 -8.44
C ALA A 97 7.24 -23.38 -8.37
N ASP A 98 6.19 -22.82 -7.80
CA ASP A 98 4.90 -23.50 -7.63
C ASP A 98 4.01 -23.46 -8.90
N GLY A 99 4.37 -22.65 -9.91
CA GLY A 99 3.60 -22.49 -11.16
C GLY A 99 2.17 -21.95 -10.98
N LYS A 100 1.81 -21.47 -9.78
CA LYS A 100 0.47 -20.95 -9.49
C LYS A 100 0.28 -19.58 -10.13
N THR A 101 -0.93 -19.36 -10.66
CA THR A 101 -1.32 -18.07 -11.24
C THR A 101 -2.58 -17.52 -10.56
N TYR A 102 -2.67 -16.19 -10.53
CA TYR A 102 -3.69 -15.45 -9.81
C TYR A 102 -4.48 -14.56 -10.76
N ASP A 103 -5.77 -14.35 -10.45
CA ASP A 103 -6.63 -13.42 -11.19
C ASP A 103 -6.25 -11.97 -10.88
N GLY A 104 -5.92 -11.70 -9.61
CA GLY A 104 -5.43 -10.41 -9.15
C GLY A 104 -4.16 -10.55 -8.31
N VAL A 105 -3.30 -9.55 -8.37
CA VAL A 105 -2.14 -9.40 -7.49
C VAL A 105 -2.17 -8.02 -6.87
N VAL A 106 -2.00 -7.95 -5.56
CA VAL A 106 -1.83 -6.68 -4.81
C VAL A 106 -0.39 -6.60 -4.33
N CYS A 107 0.26 -5.48 -4.58
CA CYS A 107 1.59 -5.14 -4.10
C CYS A 107 1.52 -3.73 -3.51
N SER A 108 1.18 -3.65 -2.22
CA SER A 108 0.85 -2.40 -1.54
C SER A 108 1.94 -1.97 -0.58
N GLU A 109 2.59 -0.83 -0.87
CA GLU A 109 3.66 -0.24 -0.05
C GLU A 109 4.85 -1.23 0.15
N VAL A 110 5.28 -1.88 -0.94
CA VAL A 110 6.38 -2.86 -0.95
C VAL A 110 7.55 -2.38 -1.81
N LEU A 111 7.28 -1.90 -3.02
CA LEU A 111 8.33 -1.63 -4.02
C LEU A 111 9.36 -0.60 -3.54
N GLU A 112 8.97 0.36 -2.72
CA GLU A 112 9.84 1.40 -2.18
C GLU A 112 10.90 0.88 -1.21
N HIS A 113 10.71 -0.32 -0.67
CA HIS A 113 11.60 -0.95 0.30
C HIS A 113 12.59 -1.93 -0.34
N LEU A 114 12.39 -2.31 -1.60
CA LEU A 114 13.20 -3.30 -2.29
C LEU A 114 14.46 -2.68 -2.90
N THR A 115 15.55 -3.42 -2.87
CA THR A 115 16.78 -3.04 -3.57
C THR A 115 16.58 -3.10 -5.09
N ASP A 116 15.88 -4.14 -5.58
CA ASP A 116 15.53 -4.31 -6.99
C ASP A 116 14.02 -4.57 -7.16
N PRO A 117 13.21 -3.51 -7.32
CA PRO A 117 11.78 -3.65 -7.59
C PRO A 117 11.47 -4.39 -8.90
N SER A 118 12.39 -4.36 -9.88
CA SER A 118 12.20 -5.03 -11.18
C SER A 118 12.22 -6.54 -11.03
N ALA A 119 13.04 -7.08 -10.13
CA ALA A 119 13.08 -8.51 -9.84
C ALA A 119 11.72 -9.01 -9.32
N LEU A 120 11.14 -8.33 -8.33
CA LEU A 120 9.80 -8.67 -7.85
C LEU A 120 8.76 -8.56 -8.97
N LEU A 121 8.76 -7.48 -9.76
CA LEU A 121 7.78 -7.30 -10.83
C LEU A 121 7.84 -8.39 -11.91
N LYS A 122 9.03 -8.95 -12.19
CA LYS A 122 9.16 -10.12 -13.08
C LYS A 122 8.46 -11.35 -12.51
N VAL A 123 8.61 -11.59 -11.21
CA VAL A 123 7.92 -12.67 -10.49
C VAL A 123 6.41 -12.46 -10.55
N LEU A 124 5.93 -11.24 -10.26
CA LEU A 124 4.50 -10.92 -10.30
C LEU A 124 3.93 -11.04 -11.72
N TYR A 125 4.73 -10.72 -12.75
CA TYR A 125 4.33 -10.94 -14.13
C TYR A 125 4.07 -12.41 -14.41
N GLN A 126 4.94 -13.31 -13.96
CA GLN A 126 4.78 -14.76 -14.16
C GLN A 126 3.60 -15.31 -13.37
N SER A 127 3.38 -14.83 -12.13
CA SER A 127 2.31 -15.27 -11.25
C SER A 127 0.92 -14.70 -11.59
N LEU A 128 0.82 -13.70 -12.48
CA LEU A 128 -0.44 -13.12 -12.88
C LEU A 128 -1.00 -13.86 -14.11
N LYS A 129 -2.30 -14.16 -14.14
CA LYS A 129 -2.98 -14.67 -15.35
C LYS A 129 -2.91 -13.64 -16.49
N PRO A 130 -3.08 -14.03 -17.77
CA PRO A 130 -3.00 -13.11 -18.91
C PRO A 130 -3.92 -11.89 -18.79
N GLU A 131 -5.18 -12.10 -18.40
CA GLU A 131 -6.20 -11.05 -18.21
C GLU A 131 -6.24 -10.51 -16.78
N GLY A 132 -5.33 -10.95 -15.91
CA GLY A 132 -5.27 -10.56 -14.51
C GLY A 132 -4.87 -9.09 -14.33
N ARG A 133 -5.05 -8.59 -13.11
CA ARG A 133 -4.69 -7.22 -12.74
C ARG A 133 -3.69 -7.20 -11.60
N LEU A 134 -2.64 -6.39 -11.78
CA LEU A 134 -1.71 -6.06 -10.71
C LEU A 134 -2.07 -4.66 -10.18
N ILE A 135 -2.33 -4.59 -8.87
CA ILE A 135 -2.57 -3.33 -8.18
C ILE A 135 -1.30 -2.96 -7.40
N VAL A 136 -0.73 -1.82 -7.72
CA VAL A 136 0.48 -1.31 -7.04
C VAL A 136 0.15 -0.04 -6.30
N THR A 137 0.56 0.04 -5.03
CA THR A 137 0.54 1.29 -4.28
C THR A 137 1.93 1.63 -3.79
N VAL A 138 2.29 2.90 -3.85
CA VAL A 138 3.57 3.42 -3.36
C VAL A 138 3.40 4.88 -2.90
N PRO A 139 4.22 5.34 -1.94
CA PRO A 139 4.30 6.76 -1.60
C PRO A 139 4.75 7.60 -2.80
N ASN A 140 4.20 8.81 -2.93
CA ASN A 140 4.66 9.74 -3.93
C ASN A 140 5.98 10.41 -3.49
N GLY A 141 7.08 10.07 -4.13
CA GLY A 141 8.41 10.59 -3.81
C GLY A 141 8.57 12.12 -3.96
N ARG A 142 7.58 12.81 -4.50
CA ARG A 142 7.43 14.27 -4.54
C ARG A 142 6.22 14.77 -3.74
N GLY A 143 5.54 13.88 -3.02
CA GLY A 143 4.42 14.24 -2.16
C GLY A 143 4.86 15.11 -0.97
N PRO A 144 3.91 15.81 -0.33
CA PRO A 144 4.21 16.70 0.79
C PRO A 144 4.97 16.02 1.92
N ARG A 145 4.60 14.81 2.30
CA ARG A 145 5.29 14.04 3.34
C ARG A 145 6.75 13.80 3.00
N GLU A 146 7.02 13.37 1.77
CA GLU A 146 8.39 13.05 1.34
C GLU A 146 9.26 14.30 1.25
N LEU A 147 8.70 15.42 0.78
CA LEU A 147 9.43 16.68 0.65
C LEU A 147 9.68 17.36 1.98
N PHE A 148 8.67 17.41 2.87
CA PHE A 148 8.74 18.22 4.10
C PHE A 148 9.17 17.41 5.33
N ILE A 149 9.02 16.08 5.31
CA ILE A 149 9.35 15.23 6.47
C ILE A 149 10.45 14.23 6.13
N THR A 150 10.21 13.30 5.19
CA THR A 150 11.11 12.16 5.00
C THR A 150 12.50 12.58 4.53
N LYS A 151 12.59 13.34 3.43
CA LYS A 151 13.90 13.79 2.90
C LYS A 151 14.69 14.67 3.87
N PRO A 152 14.10 15.70 4.52
CA PRO A 152 14.80 16.46 5.54
C PRO A 152 15.25 15.61 6.72
N THR A 153 14.41 14.66 7.18
CA THR A 153 14.75 13.76 8.28
C THR A 153 15.96 12.89 7.93
N ILE A 154 15.97 12.26 6.75
CA ILE A 154 17.11 11.47 6.27
C ILE A 154 18.39 12.34 6.14
N ALA A 155 18.26 13.56 5.63
CA ALA A 155 19.39 14.48 5.50
C ALA A 155 19.96 14.87 6.86
N LEU A 156 19.12 15.15 7.87
CA LEU A 156 19.52 15.42 9.24
C LEU A 156 20.16 14.21 9.92
N GLN A 157 19.58 13.02 9.70
CA GLN A 157 20.10 11.76 10.24
C GLN A 157 21.52 11.46 9.72
N LYS A 158 21.75 11.65 8.42
CA LYS A 158 23.07 11.46 7.81
C LYS A 158 24.14 12.43 8.37
N ARG A 159 23.73 13.61 8.79
CA ARG A 159 24.64 14.61 9.39
C ARG A 159 24.94 14.32 10.85
N ASN A 160 24.18 13.45 11.54
CA ASN A 160 24.33 13.05 12.95
C ASN A 160 24.68 14.20 13.91
N ASN A 161 24.04 15.37 13.71
CA ASN A 161 24.30 16.58 14.47
C ASN A 161 23.29 16.75 15.62
N TRP A 162 23.51 17.77 16.48
CA TRP A 162 22.66 18.09 17.61
C TRP A 162 21.20 18.37 17.21
N LEU A 163 20.95 18.89 16.00
CA LEU A 163 19.62 19.14 15.44
C LEU A 163 18.84 17.84 15.27
N TRP A 164 19.50 16.76 14.82
CA TRP A 164 18.88 15.45 14.74
C TRP A 164 18.46 14.94 16.12
N ARG A 165 19.32 15.09 17.14
CA ARG A 165 19.00 14.67 18.52
C ARG A 165 17.84 15.47 19.09
N ALA A 166 17.81 16.78 18.89
CA ALA A 166 16.71 17.65 19.31
C ALA A 166 15.38 17.28 18.61
N PHE A 167 15.41 17.04 17.30
CA PHE A 167 14.26 16.64 16.52
C PHE A 167 13.70 15.27 16.96
N LYS A 168 14.58 14.29 17.24
CA LYS A 168 14.21 12.98 17.77
C LYS A 168 13.57 13.11 19.16
N GLY A 169 14.15 13.93 20.04
CA GLY A 169 13.60 14.20 21.36
C GLY A 169 12.21 14.83 21.31
N LEU A 170 12.01 15.81 20.43
CA LEU A 170 10.73 16.47 20.24
C LEU A 170 9.67 15.49 19.71
N LYS A 171 10.01 14.66 18.72
CA LYS A 171 9.10 13.61 18.21
C LYS A 171 8.69 12.61 19.28
N SER A 172 9.65 12.16 20.10
CA SER A 172 9.40 11.22 21.20
C SER A 172 8.51 11.86 22.27
N ALA A 173 8.78 13.10 22.67
CA ALA A 173 7.98 13.85 23.65
C ALA A 173 6.51 14.05 23.20
N MET A 174 6.28 14.12 21.87
CA MET A 174 4.94 14.24 21.28
C MET A 174 4.25 12.89 21.02
N GLY A 175 4.80 11.76 21.53
CA GLY A 175 4.19 10.44 21.43
C GLY A 175 4.22 9.83 20.01
N TYR A 176 5.08 10.33 19.13
CA TYR A 176 5.19 9.79 17.76
C TYR A 176 5.97 8.47 17.79
N LYS A 177 5.25 7.36 17.76
CA LYS A 177 5.81 6.03 17.53
C LYS A 177 5.96 5.85 16.01
N GLY A 178 7.18 5.60 15.52
CA GLY A 178 7.51 5.55 14.09
C GLY A 178 6.91 4.36 13.32
N THR A 179 6.11 3.51 13.95
CA THR A 179 5.50 2.31 13.38
C THR A 179 4.26 2.63 12.56
N THR A 180 4.10 1.98 11.41
CA THR A 180 2.86 2.01 10.61
C THR A 180 1.94 0.86 11.04
N VAL A 181 0.62 1.03 10.83
CA VAL A 181 -0.39 0.00 11.19
C VAL A 181 -0.17 -1.32 10.44
N GLN A 182 0.49 -1.28 9.28
CA GLN A 182 0.69 -2.45 8.40
C GLN A 182 1.97 -3.24 8.69
N SER A 183 3.00 -2.63 9.25
CA SER A 183 4.24 -3.33 9.56
C SER A 183 4.72 -3.00 10.98
N ASP A 184 5.01 -4.03 11.74
CA ASP A 184 5.71 -3.93 13.04
C ASP A 184 7.24 -3.82 12.84
N ALA A 185 7.73 -3.61 11.60
CA ALA A 185 9.15 -3.46 11.30
C ALA A 185 9.57 -2.02 11.60
N ASP A 186 10.36 -1.86 12.64
CA ASP A 186 10.81 -0.55 13.16
C ASP A 186 11.76 0.22 12.23
N ASP A 187 12.27 -0.40 11.14
CA ASP A 187 13.37 0.14 10.31
C ASP A 187 13.18 -0.02 8.79
N LEU A 188 11.95 -0.09 8.26
CA LEU A 188 11.74 -0.07 6.82
C LEU A 188 12.03 1.34 6.27
N THR A 189 13.27 1.56 5.85
CA THR A 189 13.66 2.79 5.15
C THR A 189 13.20 2.73 3.69
N HIS A 190 12.63 3.83 3.19
CA HIS A 190 12.35 3.96 1.76
C HIS A 190 13.66 4.07 1.00
N LEU A 191 13.94 3.08 0.16
CA LEU A 191 15.08 3.08 -0.76
C LEU A 191 14.74 3.83 -2.05
N HIS A 192 13.48 3.78 -2.47
CA HIS A 192 12.98 4.43 -3.67
C HIS A 192 11.91 5.49 -3.38
N PHE A 193 12.02 6.63 -4.07
CA PHE A 193 11.06 7.72 -4.04
C PHE A 193 10.36 7.81 -5.39
N PHE A 194 9.33 7.01 -5.60
CA PHE A 194 8.67 6.89 -6.88
C PHE A 194 7.94 8.17 -7.30
N THR A 195 8.09 8.50 -8.57
CA THR A 195 7.25 9.49 -9.25
C THR A 195 6.39 8.76 -10.29
N ARG A 196 5.31 9.41 -10.76
CA ARG A 196 4.48 8.86 -11.83
C ARG A 196 5.28 8.45 -13.07
N LYS A 197 6.31 9.26 -13.44
CA LYS A 197 7.18 8.96 -14.58
C LYS A 197 8.02 7.70 -14.33
N MET A 198 8.59 7.58 -13.12
CA MET A 198 9.37 6.41 -12.74
C MET A 198 8.52 5.13 -12.73
N LEU A 199 7.29 5.19 -12.16
CA LEU A 199 6.38 4.04 -12.16
C LEU A 199 6.02 3.60 -13.58
N LYS A 200 5.72 4.54 -14.48
CA LYS A 200 5.45 4.21 -15.90
C LYS A 200 6.63 3.55 -16.58
N LYS A 201 7.85 4.05 -16.34
CA LYS A 201 9.08 3.46 -16.86
C LYS A 201 9.27 2.04 -16.34
N LEU A 202 9.19 1.87 -15.00
CA LEU A 202 9.34 0.57 -14.33
C LEU A 202 8.31 -0.45 -14.82
N ALA A 203 7.04 -0.04 -14.99
CA ALA A 203 5.99 -0.89 -15.53
C ALA A 203 6.35 -1.37 -16.95
N GLY A 204 6.76 -0.46 -17.85
CA GLY A 204 7.14 -0.80 -19.22
C GLY A 204 8.32 -1.76 -19.28
N GLU A 205 9.37 -1.55 -18.49
CA GLU A 205 10.54 -2.42 -18.37
C GLU A 205 10.18 -3.81 -17.85
N SER A 206 9.12 -3.90 -17.03
CA SER A 206 8.59 -5.16 -16.46
C SER A 206 7.46 -5.78 -17.29
N LYS A 207 7.26 -5.34 -18.54
CA LYS A 207 6.22 -5.81 -19.48
C LYS A 207 4.78 -5.54 -19.03
N PHE A 208 4.58 -4.55 -18.17
CA PHE A 208 3.26 -4.05 -17.77
C PHE A 208 2.95 -2.70 -18.40
N ARG A 209 1.67 -2.39 -18.51
CA ARG A 209 1.18 -1.02 -18.72
C ARG A 209 0.26 -0.59 -17.59
N ILE A 210 0.36 0.68 -17.21
CA ILE A 210 -0.51 1.26 -16.19
C ILE A 210 -1.74 1.81 -16.88
N VAL A 211 -2.91 1.23 -16.57
CA VAL A 211 -4.19 1.59 -17.18
C VAL A 211 -4.98 2.61 -16.37
N ARG A 212 -4.77 2.63 -15.03
CA ARG A 212 -5.44 3.59 -14.16
C ARG A 212 -4.52 4.05 -13.03
N PHE A 213 -4.59 5.34 -12.67
CA PHE A 213 -4.00 5.90 -11.46
C PHE A 213 -5.10 6.45 -10.56
N GLY A 214 -4.96 6.20 -9.25
CA GLY A 214 -5.72 6.85 -8.19
C GLY A 214 -4.80 7.64 -7.27
N LYS A 215 -5.41 8.44 -6.42
CA LYS A 215 -4.77 9.32 -5.44
C LYS A 215 -5.16 8.87 -4.04
N THR A 216 -4.25 8.97 -3.08
CA THR A 216 -4.56 8.68 -1.67
C THR A 216 -5.00 9.94 -0.94
N ASN A 217 -4.11 10.60 -0.24
CA ASN A 217 -4.31 11.78 0.59
C ASN A 217 -3.41 12.93 0.13
N PHE A 218 -3.51 14.09 0.77
CA PHE A 218 -2.63 15.23 0.52
C PHE A 218 -1.63 15.40 1.65
N VAL A 219 -2.05 15.89 2.82
CA VAL A 219 -1.18 16.22 3.96
C VAL A 219 -1.52 15.47 5.25
N GLU A 220 -2.48 14.56 5.25
CA GLU A 220 -2.94 13.80 6.43
C GLU A 220 -1.76 13.24 7.25
N ASN A 221 -0.73 12.76 6.56
CA ASN A 221 0.46 12.16 7.15
C ASN A 221 1.64 13.14 7.31
N VAL A 222 1.43 14.45 7.13
CA VAL A 222 2.45 15.49 7.26
C VAL A 222 2.41 16.10 8.66
N PHE A 223 3.53 16.02 9.38
CA PHE A 223 3.67 16.69 10.68
C PHE A 223 3.76 18.23 10.49
N PRO A 224 3.11 19.06 11.33
CA PRO A 224 2.31 18.73 12.54
C PRO A 224 0.83 18.41 12.27
N PHE A 225 0.33 18.54 11.04
CA PHE A 225 -1.08 18.31 10.70
C PHE A 225 -1.54 16.89 11.06
N SER A 226 -0.67 15.89 10.92
CA SER A 226 -0.96 14.50 11.30
C SER A 226 -1.36 14.30 12.77
N LEU A 227 -0.93 15.18 13.68
CA LEU A 227 -1.33 15.11 15.10
C LEU A 227 -2.81 15.44 15.29
N PHE A 228 -3.33 16.38 14.53
CA PHE A 228 -4.74 16.80 14.57
C PHE A 228 -5.60 15.86 13.70
N ALA A 229 -5.12 15.51 12.52
CA ALA A 229 -5.83 14.65 11.59
C ALA A 229 -6.14 13.28 12.21
N LYS A 230 -5.19 12.66 12.95
CA LYS A 230 -5.43 11.38 13.63
C LYS A 230 -6.57 11.41 14.65
N ARG A 231 -6.86 12.57 15.24
CA ARG A 231 -7.92 12.74 16.25
C ARG A 231 -9.24 13.18 15.65
N ILE A 232 -9.26 13.79 14.49
CA ILE A 232 -10.44 14.42 13.87
C ILE A 232 -10.70 13.80 12.52
N LYS A 233 -11.54 12.75 12.47
CA LYS A 233 -11.88 12.01 11.24
C LYS A 233 -12.43 12.89 10.10
N VAL A 234 -13.06 14.02 10.44
CA VAL A 234 -13.57 14.98 9.45
C VAL A 234 -12.41 15.61 8.67
N LEU A 235 -11.31 15.97 9.33
CA LEU A 235 -10.12 16.53 8.67
C LEU A 235 -9.48 15.54 7.69
N GLN A 236 -9.45 14.25 8.05
CA GLN A 236 -8.94 13.20 7.15
C GLN A 236 -9.78 13.07 5.89
N LYS A 237 -11.12 13.10 6.03
CA LYS A 237 -12.03 13.05 4.88
C LYS A 237 -11.85 14.26 3.97
N TRP A 238 -11.72 15.45 4.54
CA TRP A 238 -11.46 16.68 3.78
C TRP A 238 -10.12 16.63 3.06
N ASP A 239 -9.08 16.12 3.70
CA ASP A 239 -7.75 15.95 3.08
C ASP A 239 -7.81 15.00 1.86
N CYS A 240 -8.53 13.88 1.99
CA CYS A 240 -8.75 12.95 0.90
C CYS A 240 -9.59 13.56 -0.25
N GLN A 241 -10.57 14.43 0.05
CA GLN A 241 -11.36 15.15 -0.97
C GLN A 241 -10.51 16.21 -1.66
N LEU A 242 -9.72 16.96 -0.90
CA LEU A 242 -8.80 17.96 -1.45
C LEU A 242 -7.77 17.30 -2.38
N ALA A 243 -7.25 16.11 -2.02
CA ALA A 243 -6.35 15.35 -2.87
C ALA A 243 -6.96 15.03 -4.25
N GLU A 244 -8.30 14.85 -4.36
CA GLU A 244 -8.95 14.61 -5.66
C GLU A 244 -8.90 15.85 -6.57
N LEU A 245 -8.94 17.04 -6.01
CA LEU A 245 -8.89 18.30 -6.76
C LEU A 245 -7.46 18.67 -7.21
N LEU A 246 -6.44 18.15 -6.50
CA LEU A 246 -5.05 18.47 -6.79
C LEU A 246 -4.50 17.63 -7.96
N PRO A 247 -3.53 18.16 -8.72
CA PRO A 247 -2.77 17.34 -9.66
C PRO A 247 -2.11 16.16 -8.94
N ILE A 248 -2.11 14.99 -9.56
CA ILE A 248 -1.61 13.74 -8.96
C ILE A 248 -0.17 13.83 -8.41
N GLY A 249 0.65 14.72 -8.96
CA GLY A 249 2.01 14.96 -8.47
C GLY A 249 2.10 15.57 -7.08
N PHE A 250 1.00 16.13 -6.55
CA PHE A 250 0.94 16.75 -5.22
C PHE A 250 0.27 15.88 -4.16
N THR A 251 -0.13 14.65 -4.51
CA THR A 251 -0.76 13.73 -3.55
C THR A 251 0.26 12.93 -2.76
N GLY A 252 -0.13 12.42 -1.59
CA GLY A 252 0.75 11.68 -0.67
C GLY A 252 1.21 10.34 -1.19
N GLY A 253 0.39 9.68 -2.04
CA GLY A 253 0.71 8.38 -2.61
C GLY A 253 -0.05 8.11 -3.91
N PHE A 254 0.42 7.10 -4.62
CA PHE A 254 -0.20 6.58 -5.83
C PHE A 254 -0.83 5.23 -5.57
N VAL A 255 -2.02 5.04 -6.11
CA VAL A 255 -2.62 3.72 -6.31
C VAL A 255 -2.75 3.52 -7.81
N SER A 256 -2.34 2.39 -8.35
CA SER A 256 -2.35 2.17 -9.80
C SER A 256 -2.72 0.75 -10.17
N VAL A 257 -3.45 0.63 -11.29
CA VAL A 257 -3.87 -0.65 -11.89
C VAL A 257 -3.00 -0.92 -13.09
N TRP A 258 -2.38 -2.07 -13.12
CA TRP A 258 -1.47 -2.51 -14.17
C TRP A 258 -2.01 -3.76 -14.84
N GLU A 259 -1.77 -3.89 -16.11
CA GLU A 259 -2.06 -5.10 -16.88
C GLU A 259 -0.84 -5.52 -17.72
N LYS A 260 -0.78 -6.80 -18.08
CA LYS A 260 0.27 -7.28 -18.97
C LYS A 260 0.16 -6.59 -20.32
N ASN A 261 1.29 -6.18 -20.88
CA ASN A 261 1.32 -5.74 -22.27
C ASN A 261 0.85 -6.88 -23.16
N LYS A 262 -0.11 -6.61 -24.03
CA LYS A 262 -0.46 -7.54 -25.11
C LYS A 262 0.78 -7.66 -26.01
N GLN A 263 1.25 -8.90 -26.17
CA GLN A 263 2.31 -9.22 -27.14
C GLN A 263 1.78 -9.05 -28.55
#